data_f71af8464ffbe95225ceceefe8c97f85
#
_entry.id   f71af8464ffbe95225ceceefe8c97f85
#
_cell.length_a   1.000
_cell.length_b   1.000
_cell.length_c   1.000
_cell.angle_alpha   90.00
_cell.angle_beta   90.00
_cell.angle_gamma   90.00
#
_symmetry.space_group_name_H-M   'P 1'
#
loop_
_entity.id
_entity.type
_entity.pdbx_description
1 polymer ?
#
loop_
_entity_poly.entity_id
_entity_poly.type
_entity_poly.pdbx_seq_one_letter_code
_entity_poly.pdbx_strand_id
1 'polypeptide(L)'
;KLYFLQVMKRLNYLVNGLAALALIVLFSQCTGKADNQTATTSGQASGELTGMKIAYVEIDTLLAQYNFCIDLNEGMVKKSENVRLTINQKARELEKQKQDFQTKVQNNAYLSQERAQQEYNRIAKLEQDLQALGNKLQSELMSENEKNSLQLRDSINAFLKEYNKTKGYSMIISNTGFDNLLYADSIYNITKEIVDGLNARYSSPAKK
;
A
#
# COMPACT_ATOMS: atom_id res chain seq x y z
N LYS A 1 31.26 29.83 -15.57
CA LYS A 1 29.97 29.19 -15.25
C LYS A 1 28.85 29.51 -16.24
N LEU A 2 28.80 30.76 -16.78
CA LEU A 2 27.76 31.15 -17.75
C LEU A 2 27.94 30.51 -19.14
N TYR A 3 29.18 30.31 -19.57
CA TYR A 3 29.51 29.73 -20.90
C TYR A 3 29.09 28.25 -21.00
N PHE A 4 29.21 27.49 -19.90
CA PHE A 4 28.83 26.05 -19.83
C PHE A 4 27.31 25.84 -19.93
N LEU A 5 26.52 26.72 -19.32
CA LEU A 5 25.05 26.70 -19.40
C LEU A 5 24.52 27.04 -20.79
N GLN A 6 25.23 27.90 -21.53
CA GLN A 6 24.84 28.31 -22.88
C GLN A 6 25.16 27.22 -23.93
N VAL A 7 26.24 26.46 -23.71
CA VAL A 7 26.60 25.31 -24.57
C VAL A 7 25.62 24.14 -24.36
N MET A 8 25.23 23.86 -23.13
CA MET A 8 24.24 22.81 -22.81
C MET A 8 22.86 23.09 -23.42
N LYS A 9 22.40 24.35 -23.41
CA LYS A 9 21.13 24.73 -24.07
C LYS A 9 21.17 24.54 -25.60
N ARG A 10 22.28 24.87 -26.25
CA ARG A 10 22.42 24.67 -27.70
C ARG A 10 22.49 23.19 -28.10
N LEU A 11 23.10 22.36 -27.25
CA LEU A 11 23.16 20.90 -27.47
C LEU A 11 21.77 20.24 -27.38
N ASN A 12 20.93 20.67 -26.46
CA ASN A 12 19.55 20.17 -26.33
C ASN A 12 18.66 20.52 -27.53
N TYR A 13 18.84 21.71 -28.14
CA TYR A 13 18.10 22.09 -29.34
C TYR A 13 18.55 21.31 -30.57
N LEU A 14 19.81 20.92 -30.68
CA LEU A 14 20.34 20.10 -31.79
C LEU A 14 19.83 18.64 -31.68
N VAL A 15 19.77 18.07 -30.49
CA VAL A 15 19.28 16.71 -30.27
C VAL A 15 17.77 16.62 -30.54
N ASN A 16 16.98 17.60 -30.07
CA ASN A 16 15.54 17.64 -30.32
C ASN A 16 15.20 17.94 -31.80
N GLY A 17 16.03 18.75 -32.50
CA GLY A 17 15.86 19.03 -33.92
C GLY A 17 16.11 17.77 -34.79
N LEU A 18 17.09 16.96 -34.44
CA LEU A 18 17.41 15.72 -35.18
C LEU A 18 16.36 14.65 -35.01
N ALA A 19 15.75 14.54 -33.82
CA ALA A 19 14.66 13.61 -33.53
C ALA A 19 13.38 13.97 -34.31
N ALA A 20 13.08 15.25 -34.50
CA ALA A 20 11.94 15.71 -35.28
C ALA A 20 12.10 15.43 -36.79
N LEU A 21 13.29 15.52 -37.33
CA LEU A 21 13.59 15.21 -38.75
C LEU A 21 13.50 13.70 -39.04
N ALA A 22 13.87 12.83 -38.08
CA ALA A 22 13.76 11.38 -38.23
C ALA A 22 12.31 10.90 -38.27
N LEU A 23 11.39 11.60 -37.58
CA LEU A 23 9.95 11.25 -37.57
C LEU A 23 9.24 11.61 -38.88
N ILE A 24 9.68 12.63 -39.60
CA ILE A 24 9.07 13.05 -40.88
C ILE A 24 9.39 12.06 -42.03
N VAL A 25 10.54 11.38 -41.99
CA VAL A 25 10.94 10.41 -43.01
C VAL A 25 10.16 9.10 -42.92
N LEU A 26 9.56 8.77 -41.76
CA LEU A 26 8.80 7.52 -41.56
C LEU A 26 7.36 7.58 -42.09
N PHE A 27 6.82 8.75 -42.43
CA PHE A 27 5.44 8.88 -42.94
C PHE A 27 5.31 9.04 -44.46
N SER A 28 6.42 9.05 -45.22
CA SER A 28 6.39 9.29 -46.65
C SER A 28 6.47 8.03 -47.52
N GLN A 29 6.25 6.83 -47.01
CA GLN A 29 6.28 5.57 -47.76
C GLN A 29 4.93 4.87 -47.86
N CYS A 30 3.85 5.59 -48.14
CA CYS A 30 2.58 4.97 -48.54
C CYS A 30 1.96 5.72 -49.72
N THR A 31 2.58 5.57 -50.91
CA THR A 31 1.89 5.73 -52.17
C THR A 31 2.28 4.56 -53.08
N GLY A 32 1.59 3.43 -52.92
CA GLY A 32 1.69 2.24 -53.75
C GLY A 32 0.31 1.91 -54.29
N LYS A 33 0.19 1.87 -55.61
CA LYS A 33 -0.95 1.58 -56.48
C LYS A 33 -1.85 0.45 -56.00
N ALA A 34 -3.13 0.66 -56.17
CA ALA A 34 -4.14 -0.38 -56.12
C ALA A 34 -3.92 -1.36 -57.30
N ASP A 35 -3.62 -2.60 -56.99
CA ASP A 35 -3.88 -3.75 -57.84
C ASP A 35 -4.78 -4.74 -57.10
N ASN A 36 -5.95 -4.99 -57.70
CA ASN A 36 -6.90 -5.99 -57.30
C ASN A 36 -6.27 -7.39 -57.36
N GLN A 37 -5.93 -7.95 -56.21
CA GLN A 37 -5.82 -9.41 -56.05
C GLN A 37 -6.57 -9.84 -54.80
N THR A 38 -7.66 -10.56 -55.06
CA THR A 38 -8.43 -11.35 -54.14
C THR A 38 -7.51 -12.36 -53.44
N ALA A 39 -6.96 -12.02 -52.29
CA ALA A 39 -6.35 -13.00 -51.42
C ALA A 39 -7.38 -13.43 -50.38
N THR A 40 -7.97 -14.56 -50.61
CA THR A 40 -8.68 -15.37 -49.62
C THR A 40 -7.72 -15.72 -48.50
N THR A 41 -7.66 -14.93 -47.47
CA THR A 41 -7.02 -15.32 -46.23
C THR A 41 -8.11 -15.86 -45.30
N SER A 42 -8.31 -17.18 -45.40
CA SER A 42 -8.99 -17.99 -44.41
C SER A 42 -8.17 -17.93 -43.10
N GLY A 43 -8.65 -17.17 -42.19
CA GLY A 43 -8.07 -16.98 -40.86
C GLY A 43 -9.00 -16.14 -39.99
N GLN A 44 -10.31 -16.32 -40.24
CA GLN A 44 -11.33 -15.81 -39.34
C GLN A 44 -11.31 -16.68 -38.06
N ALA A 45 -10.51 -16.31 -37.10
CA ALA A 45 -10.92 -16.50 -35.73
C ALA A 45 -12.10 -15.56 -35.49
N SER A 46 -13.27 -15.92 -36.04
CA SER A 46 -14.55 -15.43 -35.57
C SER A 46 -14.78 -16.07 -34.19
N GLY A 47 -13.99 -15.65 -33.17
CA GLY A 47 -14.48 -15.67 -31.84
C GLY A 47 -15.68 -14.72 -31.86
N GLU A 48 -16.89 -15.27 -31.88
CA GLU A 48 -18.07 -14.55 -31.44
C GLU A 48 -17.64 -13.77 -30.18
N LEU A 49 -17.61 -12.46 -30.28
CA LEU A 49 -17.64 -11.58 -29.15
C LEU A 49 -19.05 -11.70 -28.55
N THR A 50 -19.38 -12.90 -28.03
CA THR A 50 -20.45 -13.06 -27.06
C THR A 50 -20.15 -12.03 -25.97
N GLY A 51 -21.05 -11.06 -25.82
CA GLY A 51 -20.81 -9.81 -25.12
C GLY A 51 -19.99 -10.00 -23.86
N MET A 52 -18.83 -9.36 -23.82
CA MET A 52 -17.89 -9.47 -22.69
C MET A 52 -18.60 -9.07 -21.42
N LYS A 53 -18.82 -10.01 -20.51
CA LYS A 53 -19.51 -9.75 -19.25
C LYS A 53 -18.55 -9.06 -18.29
N ILE A 54 -18.76 -7.78 -18.04
CA ILE A 54 -17.92 -6.94 -17.18
C ILE A 54 -18.71 -6.57 -15.94
N ALA A 55 -18.03 -6.43 -14.80
CA ALA A 55 -18.56 -5.90 -13.56
C ALA A 55 -17.52 -5.03 -12.86
N TYR A 56 -17.94 -4.23 -11.88
CA TYR A 56 -17.02 -3.53 -11.00
C TYR A 56 -17.42 -3.68 -9.53
N VAL A 57 -16.41 -3.47 -8.66
CA VAL A 57 -16.54 -3.50 -7.21
C VAL A 57 -15.97 -2.21 -6.64
N GLU A 58 -16.76 -1.50 -5.85
CA GLU A 58 -16.32 -0.32 -5.10
C GLU A 58 -15.51 -0.80 -3.90
N ILE A 59 -14.19 -0.65 -3.98
CA ILE A 59 -13.27 -1.18 -2.97
C ILE A 59 -13.45 -0.50 -1.62
N ASP A 60 -13.67 0.82 -1.59
CA ASP A 60 -13.88 1.55 -0.33
C ASP A 60 -15.13 1.05 0.39
N THR A 61 -16.23 0.84 -0.34
CA THR A 61 -17.47 0.27 0.19
C THR A 61 -17.27 -1.17 0.67
N LEU A 62 -16.56 -1.99 -0.12
CA LEU A 62 -16.24 -3.37 0.24
C LEU A 62 -15.44 -3.42 1.54
N LEU A 63 -14.35 -2.66 1.65
CA LEU A 63 -13.49 -2.65 2.83
C LEU A 63 -14.20 -2.13 4.08
N ALA A 64 -15.10 -1.15 3.91
CA ALA A 64 -15.90 -0.59 5.00
C ALA A 64 -16.96 -1.58 5.55
N GLN A 65 -17.41 -2.54 4.73
CA GLN A 65 -18.50 -3.45 5.07
C GLN A 65 -18.07 -4.92 5.25
N TYR A 66 -16.83 -5.27 4.89
CA TYR A 66 -16.32 -6.62 5.05
C TYR A 66 -15.87 -6.88 6.50
N ASN A 67 -16.58 -7.74 7.21
CA ASN A 67 -16.35 -8.01 8.64
C ASN A 67 -14.91 -8.41 8.96
N PHE A 68 -14.25 -9.19 8.09
CA PHE A 68 -12.83 -9.53 8.27
C PHE A 68 -11.93 -8.29 8.26
N CYS A 69 -12.17 -7.35 7.34
CA CYS A 69 -11.43 -6.09 7.30
C CYS A 69 -11.66 -5.26 8.57
N ILE A 70 -12.91 -5.18 9.02
CA ILE A 70 -13.29 -4.47 10.25
C ILE A 70 -12.57 -5.08 11.46
N ASP A 71 -12.60 -6.41 11.63
CA ASP A 71 -11.93 -7.09 12.74
C ASP A 71 -10.40 -6.92 12.71
N LEU A 72 -9.77 -6.98 11.53
CA LEU A 72 -8.33 -6.69 11.36
C LEU A 72 -8.00 -5.26 11.78
N ASN A 73 -8.79 -4.28 11.34
CA ASN A 73 -8.59 -2.87 11.69
C ASN A 73 -8.79 -2.63 13.21
N GLU A 74 -9.84 -3.19 13.81
CA GLU A 74 -10.03 -3.12 15.28
C GLU A 74 -8.85 -3.73 16.04
N GLY A 75 -8.34 -4.86 15.58
CA GLY A 75 -7.15 -5.50 16.15
C GLY A 75 -5.90 -4.62 16.06
N MET A 76 -5.66 -4.00 14.91
CA MET A 76 -4.54 -3.09 14.71
C MET A 76 -4.64 -1.82 15.55
N VAL A 77 -5.85 -1.24 15.69
CA VAL A 77 -6.08 -0.08 16.58
C VAL A 77 -5.75 -0.44 18.04
N LYS A 78 -6.26 -1.58 18.54
CA LYS A 78 -5.96 -2.04 19.91
C LYS A 78 -4.46 -2.29 20.11
N LYS A 79 -3.79 -2.90 19.14
CA LYS A 79 -2.35 -3.16 19.23
C LYS A 79 -1.54 -1.86 19.23
N SER A 80 -1.88 -0.92 18.36
CA SER A 80 -1.24 0.40 18.30
C SER A 80 -1.41 1.16 19.62
N GLU A 81 -2.61 1.13 20.22
CA GLU A 81 -2.87 1.73 21.50
C GLU A 81 -2.04 1.07 22.63
N ASN A 82 -1.95 -0.26 22.65
CA ASN A 82 -1.12 -0.98 23.62
C ASN A 82 0.37 -0.62 23.49
N VAL A 83 0.87 -0.49 22.25
CA VAL A 83 2.25 -0.03 22.00
C VAL A 83 2.44 1.37 22.56
N ARG A 84 1.53 2.29 22.26
CA ARG A 84 1.56 3.67 22.76
C ARG A 84 1.58 3.72 24.28
N LEU A 85 0.70 2.98 24.95
CA LEU A 85 0.63 2.90 26.41
C LEU A 85 1.93 2.35 27.01
N THR A 86 2.47 1.29 26.42
CA THR A 86 3.73 0.65 26.87
C THR A 86 4.90 1.64 26.81
N ILE A 87 5.08 2.30 25.67
CA ILE A 87 6.15 3.29 25.48
C ILE A 87 5.98 4.46 26.45
N ASN A 88 4.77 5.00 26.59
CA ASN A 88 4.50 6.11 27.50
C ASN A 88 4.76 5.75 28.97
N GLN A 89 4.40 4.53 29.40
CA GLN A 89 4.68 4.07 30.75
C GLN A 89 6.19 3.99 31.02
N LYS A 90 6.93 3.38 30.10
CA LYS A 90 8.38 3.24 30.23
C LYS A 90 9.12 4.58 30.15
N ALA A 91 8.63 5.51 29.32
CA ALA A 91 9.18 6.86 29.25
C ALA A 91 8.99 7.62 30.57
N ARG A 92 7.80 7.53 31.20
CA ARG A 92 7.54 8.15 32.51
C ARG A 92 8.41 7.54 33.61
N GLU A 93 8.60 6.21 33.60
CA GLU A 93 9.47 5.53 34.53
C GLU A 93 10.93 6.01 34.42
N LEU A 94 11.43 6.09 33.18
CA LEU A 94 12.76 6.60 32.88
C LEU A 94 12.91 8.06 33.36
N GLU A 95 11.93 8.91 33.07
CA GLU A 95 11.97 10.30 33.50
C GLU A 95 12.02 10.43 35.03
N LYS A 96 11.23 9.65 35.74
CA LYS A 96 11.29 9.59 37.21
C LYS A 96 12.67 9.17 37.69
N GLN A 97 13.29 8.16 37.09
CA GLN A 97 14.64 7.72 37.47
C GLN A 97 15.69 8.80 37.20
N LYS A 98 15.57 9.54 36.07
CA LYS A 98 16.44 10.67 35.77
C LYS A 98 16.31 11.79 36.87
N GLN A 99 15.09 12.11 37.25
CA GLN A 99 14.83 13.12 38.30
C GLN A 99 15.35 12.67 39.66
N ASP A 100 15.12 11.41 40.06
CA ASP A 100 15.63 10.84 41.31
C ASP A 100 17.18 10.86 41.33
N PHE A 101 17.82 10.54 40.22
CA PHE A 101 19.27 10.61 40.07
C PHE A 101 19.77 12.04 40.23
N GLN A 102 19.18 13.02 39.56
CA GLN A 102 19.54 14.42 39.64
C GLN A 102 19.44 14.94 41.11
N THR A 103 18.33 14.61 41.78
CA THR A 103 18.09 14.98 43.17
C THR A 103 19.16 14.38 44.10
N LYS A 104 19.51 13.11 43.92
CA LYS A 104 20.57 12.44 44.70
C LYS A 104 21.95 13.03 44.45
N VAL A 105 22.27 13.42 43.23
CA VAL A 105 23.53 14.11 42.91
C VAL A 105 23.58 15.48 43.57
N GLN A 106 22.51 16.30 43.49
CA GLN A 106 22.44 17.61 44.09
C GLN A 106 22.56 17.59 45.64
N ASN A 107 22.01 16.55 46.25
CA ASN A 107 22.04 16.39 47.71
C ASN A 107 23.29 15.62 48.21
N ASN A 108 24.28 15.34 47.34
CA ASN A 108 25.46 14.52 47.70
C ASN A 108 25.09 13.16 48.33
N ALA A 109 23.97 12.57 47.90
CA ALA A 109 23.41 11.37 48.53
C ALA A 109 24.07 10.05 48.09
N TYR A 110 25.03 10.09 47.16
CA TYR A 110 25.80 8.90 46.75
C TYR A 110 26.98 8.64 47.69
N LEU A 111 27.16 7.38 48.10
CA LEU A 111 28.24 6.95 49.00
C LEU A 111 29.64 7.07 48.34
N SER A 112 29.72 7.02 47.01
CA SER A 112 30.96 7.22 46.28
C SER A 112 30.68 7.69 44.86
N GLN A 113 31.69 8.24 44.19
CA GLN A 113 31.62 8.65 42.77
C GLN A 113 31.37 7.48 41.85
N GLU A 114 31.93 6.29 42.14
CA GLU A 114 31.70 5.07 41.35
C GLU A 114 30.23 4.66 41.36
N ARG A 115 29.54 4.81 42.52
CA ARG A 115 28.10 4.52 42.60
C ARG A 115 27.27 5.49 41.78
N ALA A 116 27.60 6.76 41.78
CA ALA A 116 26.93 7.75 40.94
C ALA A 116 27.16 7.43 39.45
N GLN A 117 28.39 7.06 39.07
CA GLN A 117 28.70 6.69 37.67
C GLN A 117 27.97 5.43 37.24
N GLN A 118 27.89 4.42 38.10
CA GLN A 118 27.12 3.19 37.79
C GLN A 118 25.65 3.48 37.53
N GLU A 119 25.04 4.36 38.38
CA GLU A 119 23.64 4.73 38.20
C GLU A 119 23.42 5.56 36.95
N TYR A 120 24.31 6.48 36.61
CA TYR A 120 24.30 7.21 35.34
C TYR A 120 24.32 6.28 34.16
N ASN A 121 25.26 5.31 34.13
CA ASN A 121 25.38 4.34 33.05
C ASN A 121 24.13 3.45 32.93
N ARG A 122 23.51 3.09 34.06
CA ARG A 122 22.25 2.34 34.11
C ARG A 122 21.10 3.13 33.45
N ILE A 123 20.97 4.40 33.78
CA ILE A 123 19.93 5.28 33.23
C ILE A 123 20.17 5.49 31.71
N ALA A 124 21.43 5.71 31.31
CA ALA A 124 21.77 5.85 29.90
C ALA A 124 21.43 4.57 29.11
N LYS A 125 21.66 3.39 29.71
CA LYS A 125 21.25 2.13 29.11
C LYS A 125 19.73 2.01 28.98
N LEU A 126 18.97 2.37 30.00
CA LEU A 126 17.50 2.35 29.96
C LEU A 126 16.95 3.25 28.85
N GLU A 127 17.58 4.40 28.59
CA GLU A 127 17.23 5.28 27.49
C GLU A 127 17.46 4.63 26.12
N GLN A 128 18.61 3.96 25.94
CA GLN A 128 18.89 3.20 24.73
C GLN A 128 17.90 2.02 24.55
N ASP A 129 17.62 1.30 25.65
CA ASP A 129 16.68 0.16 25.62
C ASP A 129 15.26 0.62 25.29
N LEU A 130 14.82 1.79 25.78
CA LEU A 130 13.53 2.38 25.44
C LEU A 130 13.45 2.75 23.94
N GLN A 131 14.51 3.34 23.40
CA GLN A 131 14.59 3.67 21.98
C GLN A 131 14.54 2.40 21.12
N ALA A 132 15.31 1.38 21.49
CA ALA A 132 15.33 0.09 20.81
C ALA A 132 13.95 -0.59 20.86
N LEU A 133 13.27 -0.54 22.03
CA LEU A 133 11.92 -1.06 22.19
C LEU A 133 10.93 -0.34 21.25
N GLY A 134 11.01 1.00 21.20
CA GLY A 134 10.14 1.80 20.32
C GLY A 134 10.30 1.39 18.85
N ASN A 135 11.53 1.30 18.37
CA ASN A 135 11.83 0.88 17.00
C ASN A 135 11.33 -0.55 16.72
N LYS A 136 11.54 -1.47 17.66
CA LYS A 136 11.07 -2.86 17.55
C LYS A 136 9.55 -2.92 17.44
N LEU A 137 8.82 -2.28 18.35
CA LEU A 137 7.37 -2.30 18.37
C LEU A 137 6.76 -1.64 17.13
N GLN A 138 7.38 -0.56 16.62
CA GLN A 138 6.97 0.06 15.37
C GLN A 138 7.16 -0.88 14.17
N SER A 139 8.30 -1.58 14.10
CA SER A 139 8.57 -2.57 13.06
C SER A 139 7.57 -3.73 13.10
N GLU A 140 7.22 -4.21 14.31
CA GLU A 140 6.22 -5.25 14.50
C GLU A 140 4.83 -4.81 14.02
N LEU A 141 4.42 -3.56 14.30
CA LEU A 141 3.15 -3.02 13.80
C LEU A 141 3.13 -2.94 12.27
N MET A 142 4.23 -2.50 11.64
CA MET A 142 4.32 -2.44 10.19
C MET A 142 4.24 -3.84 9.56
N SER A 143 4.98 -4.80 10.08
CA SER A 143 4.96 -6.19 9.60
C SER A 143 3.58 -6.84 9.74
N GLU A 144 2.90 -6.58 10.85
CA GLU A 144 1.54 -7.11 11.05
C GLU A 144 0.52 -6.46 10.12
N ASN A 145 0.62 -5.15 9.89
CA ASN A 145 -0.23 -4.46 8.93
C ASN A 145 -0.05 -5.00 7.49
N GLU A 146 1.19 -5.24 7.08
CA GLU A 146 1.49 -5.88 5.80
C GLU A 146 0.89 -7.28 5.70
N LYS A 147 1.09 -8.11 6.73
CA LYS A 147 0.50 -9.45 6.80
C LYS A 147 -1.03 -9.41 6.70
N ASN A 148 -1.68 -8.52 7.44
CA ASN A 148 -3.12 -8.33 7.42
C ASN A 148 -3.61 -7.91 6.03
N SER A 149 -2.90 -6.99 5.36
CA SER A 149 -3.22 -6.54 4.00
C SER A 149 -3.11 -7.68 2.99
N LEU A 150 -2.08 -8.54 3.10
CA LEU A 150 -1.92 -9.72 2.26
C LEU A 150 -3.06 -10.73 2.49
N GLN A 151 -3.39 -11.03 3.75
CA GLN A 151 -4.47 -11.95 4.09
C GLN A 151 -5.83 -11.46 3.58
N LEU A 152 -6.10 -10.17 3.71
CA LEU A 152 -7.33 -9.55 3.22
C LEU A 152 -7.44 -9.67 1.70
N ARG A 153 -6.38 -9.30 0.98
CA ARG A 153 -6.31 -9.42 -0.48
C ARG A 153 -6.51 -10.87 -0.93
N ASP A 154 -5.82 -11.81 -0.29
CA ASP A 154 -5.89 -13.23 -0.66
C ASP A 154 -7.29 -13.80 -0.39
N SER A 155 -7.95 -13.37 0.70
CA SER A 155 -9.33 -13.73 1.00
C SER A 155 -10.30 -13.23 -0.08
N ILE A 156 -10.19 -11.96 -0.48
CA ILE A 156 -11.02 -11.37 -1.53
C ILE A 156 -10.79 -12.08 -2.87
N ASN A 157 -9.53 -12.29 -3.24
CA ASN A 157 -9.18 -12.95 -4.51
C ASN A 157 -9.66 -14.40 -4.57
N ALA A 158 -9.53 -15.14 -3.47
CA ALA A 158 -10.02 -16.52 -3.37
C ALA A 158 -11.56 -16.57 -3.51
N PHE A 159 -12.25 -15.63 -2.87
CA PHE A 159 -13.70 -15.51 -3.01
C PHE A 159 -14.10 -15.17 -4.45
N LEU A 160 -13.50 -14.15 -5.05
CA LEU A 160 -13.81 -13.73 -6.42
C LEU A 160 -13.58 -14.84 -7.44
N LYS A 161 -12.51 -15.61 -7.29
CA LYS A 161 -12.21 -16.76 -8.15
C LYS A 161 -13.32 -17.82 -8.08
N GLU A 162 -13.83 -18.11 -6.89
CA GLU A 162 -14.92 -19.08 -6.72
C GLU A 162 -16.26 -18.55 -7.21
N TYR A 163 -16.60 -17.31 -6.82
CA TYR A 163 -17.79 -16.60 -7.26
C TYR A 163 -17.90 -16.56 -8.80
N ASN A 164 -16.78 -16.27 -9.47
CA ASN A 164 -16.78 -16.12 -10.91
C ASN A 164 -16.94 -17.45 -11.69
N LYS A 165 -16.72 -18.62 -11.07
CA LYS A 165 -17.02 -19.91 -11.71
C LYS A 165 -18.49 -20.04 -12.10
N THR A 166 -19.39 -19.45 -11.32
CA THR A 166 -20.84 -19.50 -11.59
C THR A 166 -21.35 -18.28 -12.32
N LYS A 167 -20.70 -17.14 -12.18
CA LYS A 167 -21.16 -15.87 -12.75
C LYS A 167 -20.61 -15.59 -14.15
N GLY A 168 -19.42 -16.11 -14.49
CA GLY A 168 -18.85 -16.05 -15.84
C GLY A 168 -18.48 -14.64 -16.30
N TYR A 169 -18.02 -13.76 -15.39
CA TYR A 169 -17.49 -12.45 -15.79
C TYR A 169 -16.16 -12.62 -16.50
N SER A 170 -15.99 -11.93 -17.63
CA SER A 170 -14.71 -11.84 -18.34
C SER A 170 -13.75 -10.92 -17.59
N MET A 171 -14.28 -9.93 -16.85
CA MET A 171 -13.50 -8.96 -16.09
C MET A 171 -14.32 -8.43 -14.91
N ILE A 172 -13.68 -8.35 -13.75
CA ILE A 172 -14.18 -7.63 -12.57
C ILE A 172 -13.16 -6.55 -12.24
N ILE A 173 -13.57 -5.30 -12.31
CA ILE A 173 -12.72 -4.13 -12.16
C ILE A 173 -12.84 -3.61 -10.72
N SER A 174 -11.71 -3.30 -10.10
CA SER A 174 -11.70 -2.56 -8.83
C SER A 174 -11.97 -1.09 -9.09
N ASN A 175 -12.94 -0.50 -8.39
CA ASN A 175 -13.17 0.94 -8.39
C ASN A 175 -12.72 1.53 -7.04
N THR A 176 -11.68 2.37 -7.07
CA THR A 176 -11.11 3.05 -5.91
C THR A 176 -11.18 4.57 -6.18
N GLY A 177 -12.26 5.20 -5.77
CA GLY A 177 -12.44 6.64 -5.99
C GLY A 177 -12.37 7.05 -7.46
N PHE A 178 -11.48 7.99 -7.80
CA PHE A 178 -11.36 8.55 -9.16
C PHE A 178 -10.27 7.91 -10.03
N ASP A 179 -9.56 6.89 -9.54
CA ASP A 179 -8.31 6.48 -10.18
C ASP A 179 -8.50 5.48 -11.33
N ASN A 180 -9.46 4.55 -11.22
CA ASN A 180 -9.53 3.41 -12.15
C ASN A 180 -10.77 3.42 -13.04
N LEU A 181 -11.91 3.94 -12.55
CA LEU A 181 -13.18 3.91 -13.25
C LEU A 181 -13.90 5.24 -13.07
N LEU A 182 -13.88 6.09 -14.12
CA LEU A 182 -14.48 7.40 -14.07
C LEU A 182 -16.02 7.36 -14.14
N TYR A 183 -16.57 6.38 -14.86
CA TYR A 183 -18.00 6.17 -15.01
C TYR A 183 -18.31 4.72 -15.37
N ALA A 184 -19.32 4.16 -14.75
CA ALA A 184 -20.02 2.95 -15.18
C ALA A 184 -21.48 3.01 -14.74
N ASP A 185 -22.34 2.35 -15.46
CA ASP A 185 -23.74 2.20 -15.05
C ASP A 185 -23.80 1.29 -13.81
N SER A 186 -24.73 1.60 -12.90
CA SER A 186 -24.93 0.87 -11.65
C SER A 186 -25.31 -0.61 -11.85
N ILE A 187 -25.82 -0.98 -13.01
CA ILE A 187 -26.13 -2.37 -13.36
C ILE A 187 -24.89 -3.27 -13.36
N TYR A 188 -23.68 -2.69 -13.55
CA TYR A 188 -22.40 -3.38 -13.48
C TYR A 188 -21.80 -3.47 -12.07
N ASN A 189 -22.44 -2.80 -11.09
CA ASN A 189 -21.98 -2.80 -9.71
C ASN A 189 -22.38 -4.10 -8.99
N ILE A 190 -21.39 -4.91 -8.63
CA ILE A 190 -21.60 -6.16 -7.89
C ILE A 190 -21.10 -6.08 -6.45
N THR A 191 -20.76 -4.89 -5.96
CA THR A 191 -20.15 -4.70 -4.63
C THR A 191 -20.95 -5.37 -3.53
N LYS A 192 -22.28 -5.16 -3.51
CA LYS A 192 -23.15 -5.75 -2.49
C LYS A 192 -23.11 -7.28 -2.50
N GLU A 193 -23.19 -7.92 -3.68
CA GLU A 193 -23.11 -9.39 -3.78
C GLU A 193 -21.77 -9.92 -3.26
N ILE A 194 -20.67 -9.22 -3.57
CA ILE A 194 -19.33 -9.61 -3.11
C ILE A 194 -19.22 -9.47 -1.60
N VAL A 195 -19.68 -8.35 -1.02
CA VAL A 195 -19.66 -8.11 0.43
C VAL A 195 -20.49 -9.17 1.16
N ASP A 196 -21.72 -9.39 0.70
CA ASP A 196 -22.63 -10.40 1.32
C ASP A 196 -21.98 -11.80 1.28
N GLY A 197 -21.40 -12.19 0.16
CA GLY A 197 -20.75 -13.48 0.00
C GLY A 197 -19.47 -13.64 0.82
N LEU A 198 -18.66 -12.59 0.92
CA LEU A 198 -17.47 -12.56 1.79
C LEU A 198 -17.87 -12.69 3.25
N ASN A 199 -18.87 -11.92 3.69
CA ASN A 199 -19.36 -11.94 5.07
C ASN A 199 -20.02 -13.27 5.44
N ALA A 200 -20.71 -13.92 4.50
CA ALA A 200 -21.28 -15.25 4.70
C ALA A 200 -20.23 -16.34 4.93
N ARG A 201 -19.01 -16.16 4.38
CA ARG A 201 -17.88 -17.09 4.57
C ARG A 201 -17.04 -16.78 5.80
N TYR A 202 -17.11 -15.56 6.29
CA TYR A 202 -16.30 -15.11 7.42
C TYR A 202 -17.02 -15.34 8.74
N SER A 203 -16.39 -16.13 9.60
CA SER A 203 -16.82 -16.27 11.00
C SER A 203 -15.93 -15.37 11.85
N SER A 204 -16.49 -14.27 12.35
CA SER A 204 -15.77 -13.38 13.26
C SER A 204 -15.31 -14.15 14.52
N PRO A 205 -14.06 -13.97 14.98
CA PRO A 205 -13.63 -14.52 16.25
C PRO A 205 -14.51 -14.00 17.37
N ALA A 206 -14.95 -14.89 18.27
CA ALA A 206 -15.77 -14.47 19.40
C ALA A 206 -15.06 -13.34 20.16
N LYS A 207 -15.70 -12.17 20.28
CA LYS A 207 -15.18 -11.04 21.07
C LYS A 207 -15.09 -11.52 22.52
N LYS A 208 -13.85 -11.75 23.04
CA LYS A 208 -13.57 -12.06 24.44
C LYS A 208 -13.56 -10.79 25.27
#